data_2baa9a25d2cd237829c583cd3c34a490
#
_entry.id   2baa9a25d2cd237829c583cd3c34a490
#
_cell.length_a   1.000
_cell.length_b   1.000
_cell.length_c   1.000
_cell.angle_alpha   90.00
_cell.angle_beta   90.00
_cell.angle_gamma   90.00
#
_symmetry.space_group_name_H-M   'P 1'
#
loop_
_entity.id
_entity.type
_entity.pdbx_description
1 polymer ?
#
loop_
_entity_poly.entity_id
_entity_poly.type
_entity_poly.pdbx_seq_one_letter_code
_entity_poly.pdbx_strand_id
1 'polypeptide(L)'
;MQLHRISVLRIISIAIFVGGIVFIALGIGVFSKAANFSETKVQDYLDNKTSGVKSIIAKTVTDALSPTINTLTLVSKGITTSIAAFLCLVGIGICVLGIGLFKVKYLAWIVTVVLMFVAIVIDVLGLGFVGGSFPSSSNDKGIMSADIAYLLIGIMIAHLLANAFIIYYLTKKSTSAIFRTL
;
A
#
# COMPACT_ATOMS: atom_id res chain seq x y z
N MET A 1 -7.34 -33.33 17.89
CA MET A 1 -7.79 -32.51 16.75
C MET A 1 -7.99 -31.00 17.06
N GLN A 2 -8.45 -30.62 18.25
CA GLN A 2 -8.61 -29.19 18.65
C GLN A 2 -7.25 -28.45 18.77
N LEU A 3 -6.22 -29.06 19.34
CA LEU A 3 -4.90 -28.44 19.50
C LEU A 3 -4.26 -27.96 18.18
N HIS A 4 -4.39 -28.74 17.12
CA HIS A 4 -3.84 -28.36 15.80
C HIS A 4 -4.54 -27.12 15.20
N ARG A 5 -5.86 -26.98 15.44
CA ARG A 5 -6.65 -25.84 14.94
C ARG A 5 -6.29 -24.53 15.65
N ILE A 6 -6.06 -24.59 16.95
CA ILE A 6 -5.62 -23.43 17.74
C ILE A 6 -4.23 -22.97 17.26
N SER A 7 -3.35 -23.91 16.93
CA SER A 7 -2.01 -23.59 16.40
C SER A 7 -2.09 -22.84 15.06
N VAL A 8 -2.92 -23.30 14.11
CA VAL A 8 -3.09 -22.62 12.82
C VAL A 8 -3.72 -21.23 13.00
N LEU A 9 -4.71 -21.08 13.87
CA LEU A 9 -5.31 -19.79 14.16
C LEU A 9 -4.27 -18.80 14.74
N ARG A 10 -3.39 -19.28 15.62
CA ARG A 10 -2.29 -18.46 16.16
C ARG A 10 -1.32 -18.04 15.06
N ILE A 11 -0.96 -18.93 14.15
CA ILE A 11 -0.09 -18.60 12.99
C ILE A 11 -0.74 -17.51 12.14
N ILE A 12 -2.03 -17.64 11.81
CA ILE A 12 -2.77 -16.62 11.05
C ILE A 12 -2.79 -15.29 11.81
N SER A 13 -3.05 -15.31 13.13
CA SER A 13 -3.05 -14.11 13.96
C SER A 13 -1.69 -13.40 13.97
N ILE A 14 -0.61 -14.17 14.08
CA ILE A 14 0.77 -13.64 14.02
C ILE A 14 1.06 -13.07 12.65
N ALA A 15 0.68 -13.75 11.56
CA ALA A 15 0.88 -13.27 10.21
C ALA A 15 0.16 -11.94 9.96
N ILE A 16 -1.09 -11.82 10.43
CA ILE A 16 -1.87 -10.57 10.34
C ILE A 16 -1.18 -9.48 11.18
N PHE A 17 -0.74 -9.77 12.39
CA PHE A 17 -0.05 -8.81 13.25
C PHE A 17 1.26 -8.30 12.62
N VAL A 18 2.08 -9.20 12.07
CA VAL A 18 3.32 -8.85 11.35
C VAL A 18 3.01 -8.01 10.11
N GLY A 19 1.96 -8.37 9.35
CA GLY A 19 1.46 -7.57 8.23
C GLY A 19 1.14 -6.12 8.65
N GLY A 20 0.46 -5.93 9.79
CA GLY A 20 0.19 -4.61 10.34
C GLY A 20 1.47 -3.81 10.64
N ILE A 21 2.49 -4.45 11.23
CA ILE A 21 3.80 -3.81 11.48
C ILE A 21 4.46 -3.37 10.17
N VAL A 22 4.39 -4.18 9.13
CA VAL A 22 4.94 -3.84 7.80
C VAL A 22 4.23 -2.60 7.24
N PHE A 23 2.89 -2.51 7.34
CA PHE A 23 2.15 -1.32 6.90
C PHE A 23 2.55 -0.06 7.67
N ILE A 24 2.76 -0.15 8.98
CA ILE A 24 3.25 0.96 9.80
C ILE A 24 4.66 1.39 9.33
N ALA A 25 5.55 0.44 9.13
CA ALA A 25 6.92 0.72 8.66
C ALA A 25 6.94 1.39 7.28
N LEU A 26 6.08 0.92 6.36
CA LEU A 26 5.90 1.55 5.05
C LEU A 26 5.36 2.97 5.18
N GLY A 27 4.35 3.21 6.04
CA GLY A 27 3.81 4.54 6.31
C GLY A 27 4.89 5.49 6.83
N ILE A 28 5.71 5.06 7.80
CA ILE A 28 6.83 5.85 8.32
C ILE A 28 7.87 6.13 7.21
N GLY A 29 8.18 5.14 6.38
CA GLY A 29 9.11 5.30 5.26
C GLY A 29 8.63 6.32 4.22
N VAL A 30 7.34 6.29 3.88
CA VAL A 30 6.71 7.26 2.98
C VAL A 30 6.70 8.66 3.62
N PHE A 31 6.38 8.77 4.91
CA PHE A 31 6.41 10.02 5.65
C PHE A 31 7.81 10.65 5.68
N SER A 32 8.84 9.84 5.95
CA SER A 32 10.23 10.29 5.93
C SER A 32 10.66 10.84 4.56
N LYS A 33 10.25 10.17 3.47
CA LYS A 33 10.51 10.67 2.11
C LYS A 33 9.77 11.98 1.82
N ALA A 34 8.50 12.09 2.26
CA ALA A 34 7.72 13.31 2.09
C ALA A 34 8.33 14.50 2.87
N ALA A 35 8.84 14.26 4.08
CA ALA A 35 9.50 15.27 4.90
C ALA A 35 10.81 15.76 4.26
N ASN A 36 11.55 14.88 3.57
CA ASN A 36 12.80 15.20 2.89
C ASN A 36 12.60 15.77 1.46
N PHE A 37 11.36 15.89 1.01
CA PHE A 37 11.04 16.50 -0.27
C PHE A 37 11.09 18.02 -0.13
N SER A 38 12.26 18.61 -0.42
CA SER A 38 12.49 20.06 -0.31
C SER A 38 12.38 20.73 -1.67
N GLU A 39 11.89 21.97 -1.67
CA GLU A 39 11.83 22.84 -2.85
C GLU A 39 13.20 23.01 -3.50
N THR A 40 14.27 23.02 -2.70
CA THR A 40 15.66 23.08 -3.17
C THR A 40 16.02 21.98 -4.16
N LYS A 41 15.54 20.73 -3.95
CA LYS A 41 15.83 19.62 -4.87
C LYS A 41 15.15 19.76 -6.21
N VAL A 42 13.96 20.36 -6.25
CA VAL A 42 13.23 20.61 -7.50
C VAL A 42 13.90 21.76 -8.25
N GLN A 43 14.31 22.82 -7.55
CA GLN A 43 15.07 23.92 -8.12
C GLN A 43 16.43 23.46 -8.64
N ASP A 44 17.22 22.71 -7.88
CA ASP A 44 18.50 22.16 -8.30
C ASP A 44 18.36 21.28 -9.56
N TYR A 45 17.29 20.50 -9.67
CA TYR A 45 17.00 19.69 -10.85
C TYR A 45 16.68 20.54 -12.08
N LEU A 46 15.90 21.61 -11.90
CA LEU A 46 15.55 22.56 -12.96
C LEU A 46 16.78 23.37 -13.41
N ASP A 47 17.57 23.87 -12.46
CA ASP A 47 18.79 24.63 -12.74
C ASP A 47 19.82 23.79 -13.49
N ASN A 48 19.96 22.52 -13.13
CA ASN A 48 20.87 21.58 -13.80
C ASN A 48 20.41 21.24 -15.23
N LYS A 49 19.07 21.20 -15.49
CA LYS A 49 18.53 20.99 -16.84
C LYS A 49 18.52 22.25 -17.70
N THR A 50 18.46 23.43 -17.10
CA THR A 50 18.43 24.72 -17.81
C THR A 50 19.80 25.35 -17.98
N SER A 51 20.85 24.77 -17.41
CA SER A 51 22.25 25.26 -17.47
C SER A 51 22.82 25.41 -18.91
N GLY A 52 22.16 24.87 -19.93
CA GLY A 52 22.54 25.03 -21.36
C GLY A 52 21.74 26.11 -22.11
N VAL A 53 20.74 26.73 -21.48
CA VAL A 53 19.91 27.78 -22.11
C VAL A 53 20.39 29.16 -21.65
N LYS A 54 20.52 30.12 -22.57
CA LYS A 54 21.00 31.49 -22.25
C LYS A 54 20.34 31.99 -20.97
N SER A 55 21.16 32.37 -19.99
CA SER A 55 20.80 32.61 -18.58
C SER A 55 19.59 33.53 -18.31
N ILE A 56 19.30 34.45 -19.22
CA ILE A 56 18.20 35.42 -19.08
C ILE A 56 16.84 34.72 -19.32
N ILE A 57 16.74 33.85 -20.32
CA ILE A 57 15.48 33.16 -20.64
C ILE A 57 15.19 32.11 -19.57
N ALA A 58 16.22 31.40 -19.09
CA ALA A 58 16.10 30.44 -18.01
C ALA A 58 15.57 31.08 -16.75
N LYS A 59 16.12 32.24 -16.34
CA LYS A 59 15.70 32.97 -15.15
C LYS A 59 14.25 33.45 -15.25
N THR A 60 13.87 34.05 -16.39
CA THR A 60 12.48 34.55 -16.59
C THR A 60 11.47 33.40 -16.56
N VAL A 61 11.80 32.27 -17.15
CA VAL A 61 10.94 31.07 -17.15
C VAL A 61 10.86 30.45 -15.75
N THR A 62 11.97 30.40 -15.01
CA THR A 62 11.99 29.88 -13.63
C THR A 62 11.18 30.78 -12.68
N ASP A 63 11.32 32.11 -12.79
CA ASP A 63 10.57 33.07 -11.99
C ASP A 63 9.06 33.03 -12.30
N ALA A 64 8.68 32.84 -13.55
CA ALA A 64 7.28 32.70 -13.96
C ALA A 64 6.64 31.37 -13.52
N LEU A 65 7.42 30.29 -13.46
CA LEU A 65 6.96 28.96 -13.06
C LEU A 65 7.06 28.71 -11.56
N SER A 66 7.84 29.48 -10.82
CA SER A 66 8.08 29.33 -9.37
C SER A 66 6.79 29.20 -8.56
N PRO A 67 5.75 30.05 -8.70
CA PRO A 67 4.52 29.88 -7.92
C PRO A 67 3.78 28.59 -8.24
N THR A 68 3.81 28.14 -9.49
CA THR A 68 3.18 26.89 -9.91
C THR A 68 3.93 25.67 -9.35
N ILE A 69 5.26 25.71 -9.34
CA ILE A 69 6.13 24.67 -8.80
C ILE A 69 5.93 24.55 -7.28
N ASN A 70 5.86 25.69 -6.58
CA ASN A 70 5.64 25.70 -5.14
C ASN A 70 4.27 25.10 -4.78
N THR A 71 3.22 25.47 -5.53
CA THR A 71 1.88 24.89 -5.34
C THR A 71 1.86 23.39 -5.59
N LEU A 72 2.47 22.91 -6.69
CA LEU A 72 2.58 21.50 -7.01
C LEU A 72 3.36 20.71 -5.94
N THR A 73 4.44 21.27 -5.43
CA THR A 73 5.25 20.67 -4.37
C THR A 73 4.45 20.56 -3.07
N LEU A 74 3.69 21.59 -2.71
CA LEU A 74 2.85 21.62 -1.51
C LEU A 74 1.71 20.61 -1.60
N VAL A 75 1.04 20.49 -2.75
CA VAL A 75 -0.01 19.51 -3.02
C VAL A 75 0.56 18.09 -2.99
N SER A 76 1.69 17.85 -3.66
CA SER A 76 2.35 16.53 -3.67
C SER A 76 2.77 16.11 -2.26
N LYS A 77 3.34 17.01 -1.47
CA LYS A 77 3.70 16.77 -0.06
C LYS A 77 2.47 16.46 0.79
N GLY A 78 1.39 17.20 0.61
CA GLY A 78 0.11 16.97 1.29
C GLY A 78 -0.47 15.59 1.00
N ILE A 79 -0.54 15.22 -0.27
CA ILE A 79 -1.03 13.90 -0.71
C ILE A 79 -0.15 12.78 -0.13
N THR A 80 1.18 12.91 -0.24
CA THR A 80 2.12 11.88 0.25
C THR A 80 2.03 11.72 1.77
N THR A 81 1.89 12.82 2.51
CA THR A 81 1.70 12.80 3.97
C THR A 81 0.38 12.14 4.34
N SER A 82 -0.70 12.43 3.61
CA SER A 82 -2.02 11.81 3.84
C SER A 82 -1.98 10.31 3.59
N ILE A 83 -1.32 9.85 2.53
CA ILE A 83 -1.12 8.43 2.24
C ILE A 83 -0.31 7.76 3.35
N ALA A 84 0.76 8.39 3.83
CA ALA A 84 1.58 7.87 4.92
C ALA A 84 0.78 7.71 6.22
N ALA A 85 -0.01 8.72 6.59
CA ALA A 85 -0.88 8.68 7.77
C ALA A 85 -1.94 7.58 7.64
N PHE A 86 -2.55 7.43 6.46
CA PHE A 86 -3.51 6.37 6.18
C PHE A 86 -2.89 4.98 6.32
N LEU A 87 -1.69 4.76 5.77
CA LEU A 87 -0.98 3.48 5.91
C LEU A 87 -0.68 3.16 7.38
N CYS A 88 -0.26 4.13 8.19
CA CYS A 88 -0.03 3.94 9.62
C CYS A 88 -1.33 3.55 10.35
N LEU A 89 -2.43 4.25 10.09
CA LEU A 89 -3.74 3.96 10.71
C LEU A 89 -4.24 2.56 10.35
N VAL A 90 -4.16 2.19 9.07
CA VAL A 90 -4.52 0.85 8.58
C VAL A 90 -3.63 -0.20 9.25
N GLY A 91 -2.33 0.03 9.32
CA GLY A 91 -1.39 -0.89 9.98
C GLY A 91 -1.71 -1.11 11.46
N ILE A 92 -2.03 -0.05 12.21
CA ILE A 92 -2.47 -0.14 13.61
C ILE A 92 -3.76 -0.98 13.70
N GLY A 93 -4.75 -0.71 12.85
CA GLY A 93 -6.00 -1.47 12.79
C GLY A 93 -5.75 -2.97 12.57
N ILE A 94 -4.88 -3.32 11.62
CA ILE A 94 -4.50 -4.71 11.33
C ILE A 94 -3.80 -5.36 12.54
N CYS A 95 -2.91 -4.63 13.24
CA CYS A 95 -2.29 -5.13 14.47
C CYS A 95 -3.31 -5.44 15.56
N VAL A 96 -4.29 -4.55 15.78
CA VAL A 96 -5.37 -4.76 16.76
C VAL A 96 -6.20 -5.99 16.40
N LEU A 97 -6.50 -6.19 15.11
CA LEU A 97 -7.22 -7.39 14.65
C LEU A 97 -6.40 -8.67 14.86
N GLY A 98 -5.09 -8.66 14.60
CA GLY A 98 -4.21 -9.78 14.87
C GLY A 98 -4.23 -10.19 16.35
N ILE A 99 -4.13 -9.21 17.26
CA ILE A 99 -4.24 -9.44 18.70
C ILE A 99 -5.64 -9.96 19.08
N GLY A 100 -6.69 -9.40 18.49
CA GLY A 100 -8.07 -9.82 18.73
C GLY A 100 -8.34 -11.26 18.31
N LEU A 101 -7.82 -11.67 17.15
CA LEU A 101 -7.88 -13.05 16.67
C LEU A 101 -7.08 -14.00 17.57
N PHE A 102 -5.89 -13.57 18.02
CA PHE A 102 -5.08 -14.34 18.97
C PHE A 102 -5.83 -14.60 20.27
N LYS A 103 -6.60 -13.61 20.77
CA LYS A 103 -7.47 -13.70 21.94
C LYS A 103 -8.85 -14.32 21.64
N VAL A 104 -9.06 -14.85 20.44
CA VAL A 104 -10.30 -15.50 20.00
C VAL A 104 -11.54 -14.59 20.17
N LYS A 105 -11.42 -13.30 19.91
CA LYS A 105 -12.54 -12.37 20.01
C LYS A 105 -13.44 -12.46 18.77
N TYR A 106 -14.75 -12.70 18.99
CA TYR A 106 -15.74 -12.84 17.91
C TYR A 106 -15.78 -11.62 16.96
N LEU A 107 -15.75 -10.42 17.52
CA LEU A 107 -15.76 -9.19 16.74
C LEU A 107 -14.52 -9.08 15.83
N ALA A 108 -13.33 -9.42 16.36
CA ALA A 108 -12.10 -9.43 15.56
C ALA A 108 -12.18 -10.43 14.39
N TRP A 109 -12.80 -11.59 14.62
CA TRP A 109 -13.06 -12.58 13.58
C TRP A 109 -13.93 -12.02 12.46
N ILE A 110 -15.10 -11.42 12.78
CA ILE A 110 -16.01 -10.84 11.76
C ILE A 110 -15.29 -9.75 10.97
N VAL A 111 -14.68 -8.80 11.68
CA VAL A 111 -14.01 -7.65 11.02
C VAL A 111 -12.86 -8.14 10.13
N THR A 112 -12.09 -9.14 10.56
CA THR A 112 -11.02 -9.71 9.73
C THR A 112 -11.58 -10.34 8.46
N VAL A 113 -12.63 -11.15 8.55
CA VAL A 113 -13.25 -11.79 7.38
C VAL A 113 -13.74 -10.72 6.39
N VAL A 114 -14.41 -9.68 6.87
CA VAL A 114 -14.91 -8.58 6.03
C VAL A 114 -13.74 -7.83 5.35
N LEU A 115 -12.69 -7.50 6.11
CA LEU A 115 -11.54 -6.78 5.55
C LEU A 115 -10.77 -7.61 4.52
N MET A 116 -10.61 -8.93 4.75
CA MET A 116 -9.99 -9.81 3.76
C MET A 116 -10.83 -9.90 2.47
N PHE A 117 -12.17 -9.85 2.60
CA PHE A 117 -13.03 -9.81 1.43
C PHE A 117 -12.87 -8.51 0.64
N VAL A 118 -12.80 -7.37 1.33
CA VAL A 118 -12.53 -6.07 0.72
C VAL A 118 -11.14 -6.06 0.06
N ALA A 119 -10.13 -6.64 0.70
CA ALA A 119 -8.79 -6.76 0.13
C ALA A 119 -8.79 -7.55 -1.18
N ILE A 120 -9.52 -8.68 -1.25
CA ILE A 120 -9.67 -9.46 -2.50
C ILE A 120 -10.27 -8.59 -3.62
N VAL A 121 -11.32 -7.81 -3.32
CA VAL A 121 -11.94 -6.92 -4.32
C VAL A 121 -10.93 -5.88 -4.82
N ILE A 122 -10.14 -5.28 -3.91
CA ILE A 122 -9.09 -4.32 -4.28
C ILE A 122 -8.01 -4.98 -5.13
N ASP A 123 -7.58 -6.19 -4.79
CA ASP A 123 -6.58 -6.93 -5.57
C ASP A 123 -7.07 -7.22 -6.99
N VAL A 124 -8.32 -7.65 -7.14
CA VAL A 124 -8.93 -7.92 -8.45
C VAL A 124 -9.03 -6.65 -9.30
N LEU A 125 -9.47 -5.54 -8.71
CA LEU A 125 -9.53 -4.25 -9.40
C LEU A 125 -8.12 -3.75 -9.78
N GLY A 126 -7.16 -3.92 -8.88
CA GLY A 126 -5.76 -3.56 -9.11
C GLY A 126 -5.13 -4.39 -10.24
N LEU A 127 -5.40 -5.70 -10.29
CA LEU A 127 -4.96 -6.57 -11.39
C LEU A 127 -5.54 -6.10 -12.73
N GLY A 128 -6.83 -5.70 -12.77
CA GLY A 128 -7.45 -5.12 -13.95
C GLY A 128 -6.77 -3.82 -14.40
N PHE A 129 -6.46 -2.94 -13.45
CA PHE A 129 -5.78 -1.68 -13.73
C PHE A 129 -4.34 -1.88 -14.25
N VAL A 130 -3.54 -2.72 -13.57
CA VAL A 130 -2.17 -3.03 -13.99
C VAL A 130 -2.19 -3.72 -15.34
N GLY A 131 -3.08 -4.71 -15.55
CA GLY A 131 -3.22 -5.42 -16.84
C GLY A 131 -3.60 -4.49 -18.00
N GLY A 132 -4.49 -3.52 -17.76
CA GLY A 132 -4.88 -2.52 -18.77
C GLY A 132 -3.80 -1.45 -19.05
N SER A 133 -2.79 -1.33 -18.18
CA SER A 133 -1.69 -0.37 -18.34
C SER A 133 -0.49 -0.94 -19.11
N PHE A 134 -0.57 -2.19 -19.58
CA PHE A 134 0.46 -2.76 -20.46
C PHE A 134 0.47 -2.06 -21.81
N PRO A 135 1.65 -1.74 -22.36
CA PRO A 135 1.76 -1.19 -23.70
C PRO A 135 1.22 -2.20 -24.73
N SER A 136 0.24 -1.78 -25.51
CA SER A 136 -0.38 -2.61 -26.57
C SER A 136 0.56 -2.82 -27.76
N SER A 137 1.64 -2.06 -27.88
CA SER A 137 2.65 -2.17 -28.93
C SER A 137 4.04 -1.81 -28.43
N SER A 138 5.07 -2.33 -29.08
CA SER A 138 6.48 -2.08 -28.77
C SER A 138 6.92 -0.61 -28.90
N ASN A 139 6.10 0.25 -29.48
CA ASN A 139 6.36 1.69 -29.65
C ASN A 139 5.69 2.58 -28.60
N ASP A 140 4.73 2.04 -27.81
CA ASP A 140 4.11 2.80 -26.74
C ASP A 140 5.00 2.71 -25.49
N LYS A 141 5.50 3.86 -25.05
CA LYS A 141 6.10 3.99 -23.70
C LYS A 141 4.99 3.85 -22.68
N GLY A 142 4.68 2.62 -22.27
CA GLY A 142 3.75 2.38 -21.21
C GLY A 142 4.13 3.16 -19.95
N ILE A 143 3.16 3.47 -19.12
CA ILE A 143 3.32 4.21 -17.86
C ILE A 143 4.30 3.48 -16.92
N MET A 144 4.48 2.19 -17.10
CA MET A 144 5.27 1.32 -16.22
C MET A 144 6.14 0.36 -17.07
N SER A 145 7.38 0.08 -16.62
CA SER A 145 8.20 -0.95 -17.26
C SER A 145 7.56 -2.33 -17.10
N ALA A 146 7.71 -3.20 -18.10
CA ALA A 146 7.15 -4.54 -18.08
C ALA A 146 7.58 -5.35 -16.84
N ASP A 147 8.86 -5.24 -16.44
CA ASP A 147 9.40 -5.94 -15.27
C ASP A 147 8.69 -5.55 -13.96
N ILE A 148 8.44 -4.25 -13.77
CA ILE A 148 7.72 -3.74 -12.59
C ILE A 148 6.26 -4.21 -12.62
N ALA A 149 5.63 -4.20 -13.79
CA ALA A 149 4.26 -4.66 -13.93
C ALA A 149 4.12 -6.17 -13.61
N TYR A 150 5.00 -7.03 -14.12
CA TYR A 150 5.00 -8.45 -13.79
C TYR A 150 5.26 -8.72 -12.31
N LEU A 151 6.18 -7.98 -11.69
CA LEU A 151 6.45 -8.08 -10.27
C LEU A 151 5.20 -7.71 -9.44
N LEU A 152 4.52 -6.62 -9.79
CA LEU A 152 3.29 -6.19 -9.11
C LEU A 152 2.16 -7.22 -9.27
N ILE A 153 1.95 -7.74 -10.48
CA ILE A 153 0.97 -8.81 -10.73
C ILE A 153 1.28 -10.03 -9.87
N GLY A 154 2.54 -10.46 -9.81
CA GLY A 154 2.96 -11.59 -8.98
C GLY A 154 2.65 -11.38 -7.49
N ILE A 155 2.97 -10.20 -6.96
CA ILE A 155 2.67 -9.83 -5.57
C ILE A 155 1.15 -9.83 -5.33
N MET A 156 0.35 -9.25 -6.22
CA MET A 156 -1.10 -9.17 -6.07
C MET A 156 -1.75 -10.55 -6.13
N ILE A 157 -1.31 -11.44 -7.01
CA ILE A 157 -1.80 -12.83 -7.07
C ILE A 157 -1.45 -13.56 -5.77
N ALA A 158 -0.22 -13.44 -5.27
CA ALA A 158 0.18 -14.07 -4.01
C ALA A 158 -0.65 -13.56 -2.83
N HIS A 159 -0.92 -12.26 -2.77
CA HIS A 159 -1.76 -11.62 -1.75
C HIS A 159 -3.22 -12.11 -1.83
N LEU A 160 -3.79 -12.18 -3.04
CA LEU A 160 -5.13 -12.70 -3.29
C LEU A 160 -5.29 -14.14 -2.81
N LEU A 161 -4.32 -15.01 -3.13
CA LEU A 161 -4.31 -16.41 -2.69
C LEU A 161 -4.20 -16.53 -1.18
N ALA A 162 -3.36 -15.70 -0.54
CA ALA A 162 -3.22 -15.66 0.92
C ALA A 162 -4.53 -15.24 1.60
N ASN A 163 -5.18 -14.18 1.08
CA ASN A 163 -6.47 -13.71 1.61
C ASN A 163 -7.58 -14.74 1.44
N ALA A 164 -7.65 -15.40 0.27
CA ALA A 164 -8.63 -16.47 0.02
C ALA A 164 -8.42 -17.65 0.98
N PHE A 165 -7.17 -18.05 1.23
CA PHE A 165 -6.84 -19.10 2.19
C PHE A 165 -7.24 -18.72 3.61
N ILE A 166 -6.96 -17.49 4.04
CA ILE A 166 -7.34 -16.99 5.38
C ILE A 166 -8.86 -17.01 5.54
N ILE A 167 -9.62 -16.49 4.55
CA ILE A 167 -11.09 -16.51 4.56
C ILE A 167 -11.60 -17.94 4.66
N TYR A 168 -11.13 -18.82 3.79
CA TYR A 168 -11.54 -20.24 3.80
C TYR A 168 -11.32 -20.86 5.18
N TYR A 169 -10.16 -20.62 5.79
CA TYR A 169 -9.83 -21.17 7.09
C TYR A 169 -10.69 -20.58 8.22
N LEU A 170 -10.89 -19.26 8.23
CA LEU A 170 -11.68 -18.57 9.26
C LEU A 170 -13.18 -18.88 9.15
N THR A 171 -13.72 -19.07 7.95
CA THR A 171 -15.15 -19.36 7.72
C THR A 171 -15.48 -20.85 7.87
N LYS A 172 -14.51 -21.73 7.88
CA LYS A 172 -14.72 -23.16 8.10
C LYS A 172 -15.53 -23.39 9.38
N LYS A 173 -16.63 -24.15 9.30
CA LYS A 173 -17.61 -24.40 10.38
C LYS A 173 -16.95 -24.76 11.70
N SER A 174 -15.87 -25.52 11.66
CA SER A 174 -15.11 -25.93 12.85
C SER A 174 -14.28 -24.82 13.48
N THR A 175 -13.83 -23.83 12.72
CA THR A 175 -13.07 -22.67 13.20
C THR A 175 -14.02 -21.60 13.71
N SER A 176 -15.09 -21.31 12.95
CA SER A 176 -16.10 -20.33 13.36
C SER A 176 -16.81 -20.70 14.67
N ALA A 177 -16.97 -22.00 14.96
CA ALA A 177 -17.52 -22.46 16.23
C ALA A 177 -16.69 -22.03 17.44
N ILE A 178 -15.34 -21.96 17.32
CA ILE A 178 -14.45 -21.54 18.42
C ILE A 178 -14.76 -20.09 18.84
N PHE A 179 -15.09 -19.22 17.87
CA PHE A 179 -15.38 -17.80 18.16
C PHE A 179 -16.79 -17.57 18.69
N ARG A 180 -17.72 -18.54 18.53
CA ARG A 180 -19.12 -18.43 18.98
C ARG A 180 -19.33 -18.97 20.37
N THR A 181 -18.42 -19.80 20.86
CA THR A 181 -18.56 -20.50 22.17
C THR A 181 -17.80 -19.82 23.30
N LEU A 182 -17.06 -18.75 23.00
CA LEU A 182 -16.32 -17.90 23.94
C LEU A 182 -16.89 -16.47 23.96
#